data_1725af4f54522b8479d581c72b946395
#
_entry.id   1725af4f54522b8479d581c72b946395
#
_cell.length_a   1.000
_cell.length_b   1.000
_cell.length_c   1.000
_cell.angle_alpha   90.00
_cell.angle_beta   90.00
_cell.angle_gamma   90.00
#
_symmetry.space_group_name_H-M   'P 1'
#
loop_
_entity.id
_entity.type
_entity.pdbx_description
1 polymer ?
#
loop_
_entity_poly.entity_id
_entity_poly.type
_entity_poly.pdbx_seq_one_letter_code
_entity_poly.pdbx_strand_id
1 'polypeptide(L)'
;MATEEPTVIGVHTVDEWTHHLAQGNESKKLIVVDFTASWCGPCRFISPHLAEWAKKYSNVIFLKVDVDELKTVATDWAVEAMPTFMFLKEGKIVDKVVGAKKDDILATIVKHATA
;
A
#
# COMPACT_ATOMS: atom_id res chain seq x y z
N MET A 1 21.47 18.10 5.76
CA MET A 1 20.16 17.48 5.91
C MET A 1 20.18 16.06 5.41
N ALA A 2 19.67 15.15 6.19
CA ALA A 2 19.60 13.75 5.75
C ALA A 2 18.67 13.63 4.56
N THR A 3 19.08 12.86 3.57
CA THR A 3 18.21 12.52 2.46
C THR A 3 17.17 11.54 2.96
N GLU A 4 15.89 11.85 2.75
CA GLU A 4 14.84 10.93 3.11
C GLU A 4 14.86 9.75 2.15
N GLU A 5 14.93 8.56 2.73
CA GLU A 5 14.78 7.35 1.94
C GLU A 5 13.29 7.11 1.68
N PRO A 6 12.93 6.60 0.49
CA PRO A 6 11.57 6.16 0.25
C PRO A 6 11.18 5.10 1.28
N THR A 7 10.04 5.28 1.91
CA THR A 7 9.55 4.37 2.94
C THR A 7 8.07 4.09 2.75
N VAL A 8 7.59 3.10 3.49
CA VAL A 8 6.15 2.85 3.58
C VAL A 8 5.54 3.93 4.46
N ILE A 9 4.54 4.61 3.95
CA ILE A 9 3.87 5.71 4.66
C ILE A 9 2.71 5.14 5.48
N GLY A 10 2.77 5.32 6.81
CA GLY A 10 1.65 4.96 7.67
C GLY A 10 0.54 6.00 7.54
N VAL A 11 -0.67 5.55 7.30
CA VAL A 11 -1.85 6.40 7.17
C VAL A 11 -2.73 6.18 8.38
N HIS A 12 -2.93 7.21 9.20
CA HIS A 12 -3.58 7.09 10.50
C HIS A 12 -4.93 7.79 10.61
N THR A 13 -5.26 8.66 9.67
CA THR A 13 -6.53 9.38 9.66
C THR A 13 -7.15 9.35 8.28
N VAL A 14 -8.47 9.57 8.22
CA VAL A 14 -9.18 9.66 6.95
C VAL A 14 -8.64 10.84 6.12
N ASP A 15 -8.30 11.94 6.75
CA ASP A 15 -7.72 13.10 6.05
C ASP A 15 -6.38 12.75 5.41
N GLU A 16 -5.51 12.04 6.11
CA GLU A 16 -4.24 11.56 5.56
C GLU A 16 -4.48 10.63 4.38
N TRP A 17 -5.44 9.72 4.52
CA TRP A 17 -5.83 8.80 3.46
C TRP A 17 -6.23 9.55 2.19
N THR A 18 -7.15 10.49 2.33
CA THR A 18 -7.64 11.30 1.21
C THR A 18 -6.50 12.09 0.57
N HIS A 19 -5.64 12.68 1.39
CA HIS A 19 -4.51 13.48 0.92
C HIS A 19 -3.51 12.64 0.11
N HIS A 20 -3.10 11.49 0.64
CA HIS A 20 -2.13 10.64 -0.04
C HIS A 20 -2.67 10.06 -1.34
N LEU A 21 -3.96 9.69 -1.36
CA LEU A 21 -4.60 9.22 -2.59
C LEU A 21 -4.63 10.32 -3.66
N ALA A 22 -5.01 11.52 -3.27
CA ALA A 22 -5.09 12.64 -4.21
C ALA A 22 -3.72 12.96 -4.80
N GLN A 23 -2.69 13.04 -3.96
CA GLN A 23 -1.32 13.30 -4.40
C GLN A 23 -0.79 12.19 -5.31
N GLY A 24 -1.03 10.94 -4.93
CA GLY A 24 -0.57 9.80 -5.71
C GLY A 24 -1.24 9.74 -7.08
N ASN A 25 -2.55 9.96 -7.12
CA ASN A 25 -3.30 9.95 -8.37
C ASN A 25 -2.86 11.08 -9.30
N GLU A 26 -2.61 12.25 -8.74
CA GLU A 26 -2.13 13.41 -9.51
C GLU A 26 -0.73 13.15 -10.07
N SER A 27 0.12 12.47 -9.33
CA SER A 27 1.49 12.15 -9.76
C SER A 27 1.54 11.08 -10.86
N LYS A 28 0.45 10.36 -11.08
CA LYS A 28 0.32 9.23 -12.01
C LYS A 28 1.20 8.05 -11.64
N LYS A 29 1.76 8.04 -10.43
CA LYS A 29 2.54 6.92 -9.93
C LYS A 29 1.64 5.78 -9.46
N LEU A 30 2.18 4.58 -9.48
CA LEU A 30 1.51 3.44 -8.85
C LEU A 30 1.44 3.65 -7.34
N ILE A 31 0.27 3.44 -6.77
CA ILE A 31 0.07 3.45 -5.32
C ILE A 31 -0.20 2.02 -4.90
N VAL A 32 0.58 1.50 -3.95
CA VAL A 32 0.37 0.19 -3.34
C VAL A 32 -0.14 0.43 -1.93
N VAL A 33 -1.35 -0.06 -1.65
CA VAL A 33 -1.96 0.07 -0.32
C VAL A 33 -1.94 -1.28 0.37
N ASP A 34 -1.27 -1.35 1.52
CA ASP A 34 -1.25 -2.52 2.39
C ASP A 34 -2.30 -2.33 3.49
N PHE A 35 -3.40 -3.04 3.40
CA PHE A 35 -4.40 -3.10 4.48
C PHE A 35 -3.97 -4.18 5.46
N THR A 36 -3.63 -3.78 6.66
CA THR A 36 -3.00 -4.61 7.68
C THR A 36 -3.75 -4.56 9.01
N ALA A 37 -3.35 -5.41 9.95
CA ALA A 37 -3.83 -5.37 11.33
C ALA A 37 -2.69 -5.78 12.27
N SER A 38 -2.65 -5.21 13.46
CA SER A 38 -1.58 -5.48 14.42
C SER A 38 -1.57 -6.95 14.91
N TRP A 39 -2.74 -7.59 14.93
CA TRP A 39 -2.88 -8.99 15.37
C TRP A 39 -2.61 -10.01 14.28
N CYS A 40 -2.31 -9.57 13.08
CA CYS A 40 -2.20 -10.42 11.90
C CYS A 40 -0.76 -10.93 11.73
N GLY A 41 -0.56 -12.25 11.88
CA GLY A 41 0.75 -12.88 11.70
C GLY A 41 1.30 -12.75 10.28
N PRO A 42 0.52 -13.11 9.25
CA PRO A 42 0.97 -12.93 7.85
C PRO A 42 1.33 -11.50 7.50
N CYS A 43 0.66 -10.53 8.10
CA CYS A 43 0.98 -9.11 7.90
C CYS A 43 2.39 -8.79 8.41
N ARG A 44 2.78 -9.35 9.56
CA ARG A 44 4.12 -9.17 10.10
C ARG A 44 5.18 -9.82 9.21
N PHE A 45 4.86 -10.96 8.62
CA PHE A 45 5.76 -11.64 7.69
C PHE A 45 6.08 -10.78 6.47
N ILE A 46 5.07 -10.14 5.88
CA ILE A 46 5.25 -9.38 4.63
C ILE A 46 5.84 -7.98 4.87
N SER A 47 5.72 -7.46 6.08
CA SER A 47 6.11 -6.08 6.40
C SER A 47 7.57 -5.75 6.06
N PRO A 48 8.58 -6.60 6.39
CA PRO A 48 9.96 -6.31 6.01
C PRO A 48 10.17 -6.28 4.50
N HIS A 49 9.47 -7.13 3.77
CA HIS A 49 9.56 -7.16 2.31
C HIS A 49 9.00 -5.88 1.71
N LEU A 50 7.89 -5.41 2.26
CA LEU A 50 7.28 -4.15 1.83
C LEU A 50 8.24 -2.98 2.01
N ALA A 51 8.93 -2.92 3.15
CA ALA A 51 9.92 -1.89 3.43
C ALA A 51 11.07 -1.92 2.41
N GLU A 52 11.54 -3.11 2.05
CA GLU A 52 12.59 -3.26 1.04
C GLU A 52 12.12 -2.80 -0.33
N TRP A 53 10.89 -3.17 -0.71
CA TRP A 53 10.33 -2.76 -2.00
C TRP A 53 10.13 -1.25 -2.07
N ALA A 54 9.75 -0.63 -0.97
CA ALA A 54 9.61 0.83 -0.91
C ALA A 54 10.93 1.54 -1.22
N LYS A 55 12.05 0.98 -0.76
CA LYS A 55 13.37 1.51 -1.05
C LYS A 55 13.79 1.25 -2.51
N LYS A 56 13.49 0.07 -3.01
CA LYS A 56 13.88 -0.34 -4.37
C LYS A 56 13.08 0.36 -5.45
N TYR A 57 11.78 0.51 -5.24
CA TYR A 57 10.87 1.11 -6.21
C TYR A 57 10.47 2.51 -5.77
N SER A 58 11.41 3.44 -5.82
CA SER A 58 11.23 4.81 -5.33
C SER A 58 10.18 5.60 -6.12
N ASN A 59 9.82 5.14 -7.31
CA ASN A 59 8.76 5.73 -8.13
C ASN A 59 7.36 5.20 -7.79
N VAL A 60 7.26 4.32 -6.81
CA VAL A 60 5.99 3.74 -6.34
C VAL A 60 5.71 4.29 -4.94
N ILE A 61 4.45 4.63 -4.69
CA ILE A 61 4.00 5.11 -3.39
C ILE A 61 3.45 3.93 -2.60
N PHE A 62 4.00 3.67 -1.42
CA PHE A 62 3.55 2.59 -0.55
C PHE A 62 2.84 3.16 0.66
N LEU A 63 1.57 2.82 0.83
CA LEU A 63 0.74 3.24 1.95
C LEU A 63 0.36 2.04 2.80
N LYS A 64 0.36 2.23 4.11
CA LYS A 64 -0.02 1.19 5.08
C LYS A 64 -1.19 1.67 5.90
N VAL A 65 -2.28 0.91 5.88
CA VAL A 65 -3.52 1.24 6.57
C VAL A 65 -3.88 0.11 7.53
N ASP A 66 -3.98 0.43 8.82
CA ASP A 66 -4.47 -0.51 9.82
C ASP A 66 -6.00 -0.49 9.78
N VAL A 67 -6.61 -1.65 9.52
CA VAL A 67 -8.06 -1.76 9.36
C VAL A 67 -8.82 -1.48 10.63
N ASP A 68 -8.20 -1.67 11.79
CA ASP A 68 -8.82 -1.35 13.08
C ASP A 68 -8.77 0.14 13.37
N GLU A 69 -7.75 0.82 12.88
CA GLU A 69 -7.61 2.27 13.02
C GLU A 69 -8.50 3.03 12.05
N LEU A 70 -8.58 2.56 10.80
CA LEU A 70 -9.37 3.19 9.74
C LEU A 70 -10.48 2.25 9.25
N LYS A 71 -11.41 1.92 10.14
CA LYS A 71 -12.50 0.99 9.85
C LYS A 71 -13.36 1.41 8.67
N THR A 72 -13.65 2.71 8.56
CA THR A 72 -14.48 3.22 7.46
C THR A 72 -13.79 3.04 6.12
N VAL A 73 -12.50 3.28 6.04
CA VAL A 73 -11.73 3.08 4.82
C VAL A 73 -11.73 1.60 4.43
N ALA A 74 -11.45 0.72 5.39
CA ALA A 74 -11.44 -0.72 5.13
C ALA A 74 -12.80 -1.22 4.64
N THR A 75 -13.89 -0.73 5.24
CA THR A 75 -15.25 -1.09 4.83
C THR A 75 -15.56 -0.58 3.43
N ASP A 76 -15.25 0.69 3.17
CA ASP A 76 -15.52 1.31 1.88
C ASP A 76 -14.77 0.61 0.74
N TRP A 77 -13.60 0.08 1.02
CA TRP A 77 -12.77 -0.61 0.03
C TRP A 77 -12.97 -2.13 0.06
N ALA A 78 -13.99 -2.60 0.79
CA ALA A 78 -14.39 -4.01 0.86
C ALA A 78 -13.25 -4.95 1.27
N VAL A 79 -12.45 -4.52 2.25
CA VAL A 79 -11.36 -5.33 2.77
C VAL A 79 -11.92 -6.33 3.77
N GLU A 80 -11.77 -7.63 3.49
CA GLU A 80 -12.32 -8.70 4.33
C GLU A 80 -11.24 -9.57 4.97
N ALA A 81 -10.04 -9.58 4.41
CA ALA A 81 -8.93 -10.39 4.92
C ALA A 81 -7.65 -9.56 4.91
N MET A 82 -6.73 -9.88 5.80
CA MET A 82 -5.45 -9.16 5.90
C MET A 82 -4.27 -10.14 5.77
N PRO A 83 -3.20 -9.71 5.11
CA PRO A 83 -3.11 -8.43 4.42
C PRO A 83 -3.87 -8.45 3.09
N THR A 84 -4.39 -7.31 2.69
CA THR A 84 -4.90 -7.09 1.34
C THR A 84 -4.08 -5.98 0.71
N PHE A 85 -3.56 -6.23 -0.47
CA PHE A 85 -2.80 -5.24 -1.23
C PHE A 85 -3.64 -4.77 -2.40
N MET A 86 -3.87 -3.48 -2.47
CA MET A 86 -4.55 -2.86 -3.61
C MET A 86 -3.58 -2.00 -4.37
N PHE A 87 -3.65 -2.07 -5.68
CA PHE A 87 -2.75 -1.37 -6.59
C PHE A 87 -3.58 -0.36 -7.35
N LEU A 88 -3.24 0.92 -7.19
CA LEU A 88 -4.01 2.03 -7.74
C LEU A 88 -3.18 2.84 -8.71
N LYS A 89 -3.80 3.27 -9.79
CA LYS A 89 -3.15 4.17 -10.75
C LYS A 89 -4.18 5.11 -11.33
N GLU A 90 -3.92 6.41 -11.24
CA GLU A 90 -4.78 7.46 -11.76
C GLU A 90 -6.24 7.32 -11.29
N GLY A 91 -6.41 7.01 -10.01
CA GLY A 91 -7.73 6.91 -9.38
C GLY A 91 -8.46 5.60 -9.60
N LYS A 92 -7.81 4.62 -10.22
CA LYS A 92 -8.44 3.31 -10.49
C LYS A 92 -7.68 2.19 -9.81
N ILE A 93 -8.41 1.18 -9.32
CA ILE A 93 -7.81 -0.05 -8.85
C ILE A 93 -7.39 -0.84 -10.09
N VAL A 94 -6.09 -1.04 -10.26
CA VAL A 94 -5.57 -1.78 -11.42
C VAL A 94 -5.26 -3.23 -11.09
N ASP A 95 -5.09 -3.55 -9.81
CA ASP A 95 -4.86 -4.94 -9.38
C ASP A 95 -5.11 -5.08 -7.87
N LYS A 96 -5.19 -6.33 -7.41
CA LYS A 96 -5.44 -6.67 -6.01
C LYS A 96 -4.81 -8.02 -5.70
N VAL A 97 -4.13 -8.13 -4.55
CA VAL A 97 -3.61 -9.40 -4.05
C VAL A 97 -4.06 -9.55 -2.60
N VAL A 98 -4.74 -10.66 -2.28
CA VAL A 98 -5.18 -10.97 -0.93
C VAL A 98 -4.25 -12.03 -0.33
N GLY A 99 -3.72 -11.74 0.84
CA GLY A 99 -2.78 -12.61 1.54
C GLY A 99 -1.33 -12.17 1.37
N ALA A 100 -0.46 -12.75 2.21
CA ALA A 100 0.97 -12.43 2.22
C ALA A 100 1.71 -13.21 1.13
N LYS A 101 1.25 -13.07 -0.09
CA LYS A 101 1.79 -13.76 -1.27
C LYS A 101 2.94 -12.94 -1.85
N LYS A 102 4.10 -13.09 -1.25
CA LYS A 102 5.28 -12.28 -1.56
C LYS A 102 5.59 -12.20 -3.06
N ASP A 103 5.62 -13.34 -3.74
CA ASP A 103 6.00 -13.38 -5.14
C ASP A 103 4.94 -12.73 -6.04
N ASP A 104 3.66 -12.94 -5.72
CA ASP A 104 2.56 -12.34 -6.46
C ASP A 104 2.53 -10.83 -6.28
N ILE A 105 2.77 -10.37 -5.05
CA ILE A 105 2.81 -8.93 -4.76
C ILE A 105 3.95 -8.27 -5.53
N LEU A 106 5.15 -8.86 -5.48
CA LEU A 106 6.30 -8.31 -6.19
C LEU A 106 6.05 -8.30 -7.70
N ALA A 107 5.53 -9.38 -8.26
CA ALA A 107 5.22 -9.46 -9.69
C ALA A 107 4.21 -8.36 -10.10
N THR A 108 3.24 -8.09 -9.25
CA THR A 108 2.22 -7.07 -9.50
C THR A 108 2.83 -5.66 -9.46
N ILE A 109 3.73 -5.41 -8.49
CA ILE A 109 4.47 -4.14 -8.43
C ILE A 109 5.25 -3.93 -9.73
N VAL A 110 6.01 -4.92 -10.14
CA VAL A 110 6.84 -4.85 -11.35
C VAL A 110 5.98 -4.59 -12.58
N LYS A 111 4.84 -5.29 -12.67
CA LYS A 111 3.90 -5.15 -13.80
C LYS A 111 3.37 -3.74 -13.95
N HIS A 112 3.05 -3.07 -12.85
CA HIS A 112 2.38 -1.76 -12.88
C HIS A 112 3.28 -0.57 -12.55
N ALA A 113 4.52 -0.80 -12.10
CA ALA A 113 5.42 0.29 -11.70
C ALA A 113 6.05 1.02 -12.87
N THR A 114 5.93 0.52 -14.08
CA THR A 114 6.48 1.18 -15.26
C THR A 114 5.74 2.47 -15.57
N ALA A 115 6.48 3.45 -15.95
CA ALA A 115 5.92 4.74 -16.31
C ALA A 115 5.05 4.65 -17.56
#